data_330ae8289d941707ccfe12facfcfb637
#
_entry.id   330ae8289d941707ccfe12facfcfb637
#
_cell.length_a   1.000
_cell.length_b   1.000
_cell.length_c   1.000
_cell.angle_alpha   90.00
_cell.angle_beta   90.00
_cell.angle_gamma   90.00
#
_symmetry.space_group_name_H-M   'P 1'
#
loop_
_entity.id
_entity.type
_entity.pdbx_description
1 polymer ?
#
loop_
_entity_poly.entity_id
_entity_poly.type
_entity_poly.pdbx_seq_one_letter_code
_entity_poly.pdbx_strand_id
1 'polypeptide(L)'
;MKRLTATLLAAAMCMGTFAGCGSNTEETTDNSNAGEAAGETAAATTESQTASAENVHLDALNVYFVPSRDPEEIVTATEPLSDLLKNELAGLGYDVDSVNISVGTTYEAVGEALSAGTADVGFIPGGTYVLYDDGCDVILTATRDGLNKDSDNPADWNDGQPTEASDKQAVSYRALFIAGPSEKGQELADKVNSGEELTWDDLNDATWAVMGPTSASGYIYPSLWLNEKYGKGISNLANAVESDSYTTSLARLASGQADVMVSYGHIRTKYAPEWKETFGGTDDMVNQTGVIGVTDKIYNDMIAYSKTSEVMQDEDFRQALGDSFIEIANTDEGKDIISVFSQVGYEWGDDSNYDGEREAQELL
;
A
#
# COMPACT_ATOMS: atom_id res chain seq x y z
N MET A 1 -21.17 -44.59 3.96
CA MET A 1 -22.50 -44.97 3.50
C MET A 1 -23.53 -44.08 4.19
N LYS A 2 -24.11 -43.14 3.49
CA LYS A 2 -25.48 -42.67 3.51
C LYS A 2 -25.56 -41.41 2.64
N ARG A 3 -26.07 -41.61 1.46
CA ARG A 3 -26.51 -40.58 0.50
C ARG A 3 -27.89 -40.09 0.93
N LEU A 4 -28.19 -38.83 0.76
CA LEU A 4 -29.54 -38.29 0.56
C LEU A 4 -29.39 -37.06 -0.34
N THR A 5 -29.68 -37.18 -1.53
CA THR A 5 -30.76 -36.84 -2.48
C THR A 5 -31.29 -35.40 -2.43
N ALA A 6 -31.14 -34.82 -3.59
CA ALA A 6 -31.63 -33.54 -4.06
C ALA A 6 -33.17 -33.44 -4.05
N THR A 7 -33.68 -32.22 -3.95
CA THR A 7 -35.02 -31.90 -4.45
C THR A 7 -35.00 -30.51 -5.12
N LEU A 8 -35.15 -30.54 -6.43
CA LEU A 8 -35.51 -29.40 -7.30
C LEU A 8 -36.98 -29.02 -7.02
N LEU A 9 -37.27 -27.75 -7.00
CA LEU A 9 -38.61 -27.21 -7.26
C LEU A 9 -38.52 -26.02 -8.20
N ALA A 10 -39.01 -26.20 -9.42
CA ALA A 10 -39.26 -25.20 -10.45
C ALA A 10 -40.74 -24.85 -10.45
N ALA A 11 -41.08 -23.59 -10.63
CA ALA A 11 -42.34 -23.08 -11.23
C ALA A 11 -42.22 -21.53 -11.24
N ALA A 12 -42.49 -20.81 -12.23
CA ALA A 12 -43.19 -20.79 -13.49
C ALA A 12 -43.62 -19.32 -13.74
N MET A 13 -43.43 -18.92 -14.93
CA MET A 13 -43.75 -17.67 -15.63
C MET A 13 -45.10 -17.02 -15.27
N CYS A 14 -45.12 -15.66 -15.37
CA CYS A 14 -46.27 -14.94 -15.95
C CYS A 14 -45.80 -13.75 -16.78
N MET A 15 -46.04 -13.86 -18.09
CA MET A 15 -45.99 -12.78 -19.07
C MET A 15 -47.21 -11.85 -18.90
N GLY A 16 -46.97 -10.56 -19.13
CA GLY A 16 -48.04 -9.59 -19.30
C GLY A 16 -47.59 -8.50 -20.27
N THR A 17 -47.91 -8.71 -21.55
CA THR A 17 -47.83 -7.74 -22.64
C THR A 17 -49.01 -6.80 -22.61
N PHE A 18 -48.76 -5.50 -22.74
CA PHE A 18 -49.72 -4.56 -23.36
C PHE A 18 -48.99 -3.60 -24.28
N ALA A 19 -49.36 -3.65 -25.55
CA ALA A 19 -49.00 -2.74 -26.61
C ALA A 19 -50.04 -1.61 -26.67
N GLY A 20 -49.59 -0.45 -27.10
CA GLY A 20 -50.49 0.69 -27.44
C GLY A 20 -49.75 1.72 -28.28
N CYS A 21 -50.00 1.61 -29.59
CA CYS A 21 -49.58 2.53 -30.67
C CYS A 21 -50.23 3.88 -30.57
N GLY A 22 -49.61 4.90 -31.18
CA GLY A 22 -50.24 6.14 -31.57
C GLY A 22 -49.23 7.13 -32.17
N SER A 23 -49.20 7.12 -33.49
CA SER A 23 -48.36 7.88 -34.42
C SER A 23 -48.94 9.25 -34.82
N ASN A 24 -48.07 10.02 -35.46
CA ASN A 24 -48.23 11.02 -36.54
C ASN A 24 -48.21 12.48 -36.15
N THR A 25 -47.37 13.20 -36.74
CA THR A 25 -46.94 13.72 -38.09
C THR A 25 -47.08 15.24 -38.16
N GLU A 26 -45.95 15.90 -38.52
CA GLU A 26 -45.76 17.01 -39.49
C GLU A 26 -46.73 18.23 -39.43
N GLU A 27 -46.33 19.43 -39.67
CA GLU A 27 -45.53 20.11 -40.67
C GLU A 27 -45.40 21.60 -40.37
N THR A 28 -44.25 22.13 -40.67
CA THR A 28 -43.86 23.44 -41.24
C THR A 28 -44.88 24.58 -41.33
N THR A 29 -44.46 25.81 -41.02
CA THR A 29 -44.17 26.89 -42.00
C THR A 29 -43.82 28.21 -41.32
N ASP A 30 -42.73 28.76 -41.73
CA ASP A 30 -42.27 30.09 -42.05
C ASP A 30 -43.30 31.25 -41.98
N ASN A 31 -42.97 32.36 -41.35
CA ASN A 31 -42.86 33.62 -42.04
C ASN A 31 -42.39 34.81 -41.15
N SER A 32 -41.45 35.52 -41.68
CA SER A 32 -40.94 36.84 -41.36
C SER A 32 -41.96 37.90 -41.11
N ASN A 33 -41.76 38.85 -40.18
CA ASN A 33 -41.65 40.26 -40.56
C ASN A 33 -41.09 41.17 -39.45
N ALA A 34 -40.36 42.16 -39.88
CA ALA A 34 -39.69 43.19 -39.13
C ALA A 34 -40.66 44.20 -38.52
N GLY A 35 -40.27 44.84 -37.43
CA GLY A 35 -40.90 45.99 -36.85
C GLY A 35 -40.08 46.61 -35.72
N GLU A 36 -39.40 47.68 -36.08
CA GLU A 36 -38.62 48.59 -35.24
C GLU A 36 -39.51 49.37 -34.30
N ALA A 37 -39.13 49.47 -32.98
CA ALA A 37 -39.35 50.74 -32.24
C ALA A 37 -38.65 50.70 -30.88
N ALA A 38 -37.97 51.77 -30.63
CA ALA A 38 -37.14 52.13 -29.49
C ALA A 38 -37.81 52.14 -28.11
N GLY A 39 -36.98 51.97 -27.11
CA GLY A 39 -37.13 52.71 -25.88
C GLY A 39 -37.09 51.89 -24.57
N GLU A 40 -36.11 52.21 -23.80
CA GLU A 40 -36.06 52.23 -22.35
C GLU A 40 -35.17 51.17 -21.66
N THR A 41 -34.05 51.70 -21.25
CA THR A 41 -33.05 51.10 -20.37
C THR A 41 -33.64 50.83 -18.98
N ALA A 42 -33.85 49.57 -18.65
CA ALA A 42 -33.98 49.14 -17.27
C ALA A 42 -32.80 48.23 -16.97
N ALA A 43 -31.86 48.71 -16.15
CA ALA A 43 -30.79 47.96 -15.59
C ALA A 43 -31.39 46.87 -14.68
N ALA A 44 -31.49 45.64 -15.19
CA ALA A 44 -31.71 44.47 -14.37
C ALA A 44 -30.38 44.09 -13.76
N THR A 45 -30.21 44.40 -12.50
CA THR A 45 -29.20 43.83 -11.62
C THR A 45 -29.46 42.34 -11.58
N THR A 46 -28.68 41.58 -12.35
CA THR A 46 -28.62 40.11 -12.19
C THR A 46 -27.86 39.87 -10.91
N GLU A 47 -28.56 39.71 -9.80
CA GLU A 47 -28.03 39.03 -8.65
C GLU A 47 -27.69 37.60 -9.12
N SER A 48 -26.40 37.35 -9.28
CA SER A 48 -25.86 36.01 -9.40
C SER A 48 -26.13 35.36 -8.04
N GLN A 49 -27.25 34.65 -7.93
CA GLN A 49 -27.44 33.69 -6.87
C GLN A 49 -26.46 32.56 -7.17
N THR A 50 -25.29 32.62 -6.56
CA THR A 50 -24.49 31.41 -6.26
C THR A 50 -25.40 30.58 -5.34
N ALA A 51 -26.10 29.60 -5.91
CA ALA A 51 -26.67 28.53 -5.16
C ALA A 51 -25.47 27.87 -4.47
N SER A 52 -25.31 28.01 -3.16
CA SER A 52 -24.47 27.14 -2.37
C SER A 52 -25.10 25.76 -2.58
N ALA A 53 -24.37 24.84 -3.24
CA ALA A 53 -24.75 23.46 -3.23
C ALA A 53 -24.86 23.05 -1.74
N GLU A 54 -26.00 22.48 -1.35
CA GLU A 54 -26.13 21.90 -0.01
C GLU A 54 -25.11 20.79 0.09
N ASN A 55 -24.38 20.73 1.20
CA ASN A 55 -23.42 19.67 1.45
C ASN A 55 -24.13 18.32 1.44
N VAL A 56 -23.46 17.30 0.93
CA VAL A 56 -23.93 15.91 1.02
C VAL A 56 -23.80 15.47 2.47
N HIS A 57 -24.92 15.07 3.07
CA HIS A 57 -24.97 14.65 4.48
C HIS A 57 -24.70 13.15 4.61
N LEU A 58 -23.84 12.79 5.55
CA LEU A 58 -23.46 11.42 5.90
C LEU A 58 -23.58 11.20 7.42
N ASP A 59 -24.33 10.20 7.84
CA ASP A 59 -24.53 9.88 9.26
C ASP A 59 -23.23 9.48 9.96
N ALA A 60 -22.41 8.65 9.31
CA ALA A 60 -21.17 8.14 9.89
C ALA A 60 -20.14 7.72 8.82
N LEU A 61 -18.86 7.84 9.17
CA LEU A 61 -17.73 7.24 8.49
C LEU A 61 -16.99 6.33 9.48
N ASN A 62 -16.87 5.04 9.17
CA ASN A 62 -16.24 4.04 10.03
C ASN A 62 -14.82 3.74 9.54
N VAL A 63 -13.81 4.15 10.31
CA VAL A 63 -12.39 4.01 10.00
C VAL A 63 -11.76 2.97 10.91
N TYR A 64 -11.17 1.93 10.33
CA TYR A 64 -10.57 0.83 11.06
C TYR A 64 -9.06 0.78 10.85
N PHE A 65 -8.33 0.48 11.93
CA PHE A 65 -6.89 0.25 11.93
C PHE A 65 -6.59 -1.20 12.28
N VAL A 66 -5.60 -1.81 11.62
CA VAL A 66 -5.05 -3.10 12.08
C VAL A 66 -4.26 -2.90 13.37
N PRO A 67 -4.21 -3.91 14.28
CA PRO A 67 -3.47 -3.84 15.53
C PRO A 67 -1.95 -4.04 15.30
N SER A 68 -1.34 -3.13 14.52
CA SER A 68 0.10 -3.17 14.19
C SER A 68 0.98 -2.75 15.37
N ARG A 69 0.40 -2.16 16.41
CA ARG A 69 0.99 -1.76 17.68
C ARG A 69 -0.01 -2.00 18.81
N ASP A 70 0.33 -1.58 20.01
CA ASP A 70 -0.61 -1.60 21.11
C ASP A 70 -1.89 -0.84 20.75
N PRO A 71 -3.08 -1.44 20.88
CA PRO A 71 -4.33 -0.80 20.48
C PRO A 71 -4.61 0.52 21.20
N GLU A 72 -4.21 0.68 22.48
CA GLU A 72 -4.40 1.91 23.23
C GLU A 72 -3.48 3.02 22.67
N GLU A 73 -2.27 2.67 22.22
CA GLU A 73 -1.35 3.60 21.55
C GLU A 73 -1.97 4.10 20.23
N ILE A 74 -2.51 3.20 19.41
CA ILE A 74 -3.16 3.55 18.13
C ILE A 74 -4.36 4.47 18.38
N VAL A 75 -5.29 4.08 19.28
CA VAL A 75 -6.48 4.88 19.58
C VAL A 75 -6.08 6.29 20.06
N THR A 76 -5.09 6.39 20.94
CA THR A 76 -4.63 7.69 21.48
C THR A 76 -4.03 8.56 20.38
N ALA A 77 -3.17 7.99 19.53
CA ALA A 77 -2.53 8.72 18.44
C ALA A 77 -3.52 9.18 17.37
N THR A 78 -4.56 8.39 17.10
CA THR A 78 -5.54 8.66 16.03
C THR A 78 -6.79 9.42 16.51
N GLU A 79 -6.95 9.69 17.81
CA GLU A 79 -8.10 10.43 18.36
C GLU A 79 -8.37 11.75 17.61
N PRO A 80 -7.36 12.60 17.30
CA PRO A 80 -7.59 13.86 16.60
C PRO A 80 -8.07 13.70 15.15
N LEU A 81 -7.80 12.55 14.53
CA LEU A 81 -8.15 12.29 13.12
C LEU A 81 -9.65 12.43 12.83
N SER A 82 -10.50 12.10 13.81
CA SER A 82 -11.96 12.22 13.68
C SER A 82 -12.39 13.66 13.36
N ASP A 83 -11.91 14.62 14.14
CA ASP A 83 -12.26 16.03 13.95
C ASP A 83 -11.56 16.62 12.71
N LEU A 84 -10.33 16.22 12.42
CA LEU A 84 -9.62 16.64 11.22
C LEU A 84 -10.34 16.19 9.95
N LEU A 85 -10.74 14.94 9.85
CA LEU A 85 -11.50 14.43 8.69
C LEU A 85 -12.84 15.13 8.51
N LYS A 86 -13.59 15.36 9.59
CA LYS A 86 -14.85 16.10 9.52
C LYS A 86 -14.66 17.50 8.97
N ASN A 87 -13.61 18.19 9.41
CA ASN A 87 -13.33 19.57 8.97
C ASN A 87 -12.90 19.62 7.50
N GLU A 88 -12.03 18.71 7.05
CA GLU A 88 -11.57 18.66 5.66
C GLU A 88 -12.73 18.29 4.72
N LEU A 89 -13.51 17.26 5.05
CA LEU A 89 -14.65 16.81 4.27
C LEU A 89 -15.73 17.91 4.18
N ALA A 90 -15.99 18.65 5.26
CA ALA A 90 -16.91 19.79 5.24
C ALA A 90 -16.45 20.89 4.27
N GLY A 91 -15.14 21.14 4.18
CA GLY A 91 -14.53 22.05 3.20
C GLY A 91 -14.72 21.59 1.76
N LEU A 92 -14.89 20.29 1.53
CA LEU A 92 -15.11 19.66 0.22
C LEU A 92 -16.59 19.39 -0.10
N GLY A 93 -17.53 19.83 0.76
CA GLY A 93 -18.96 19.75 0.52
C GLY A 93 -19.64 18.52 1.11
N TYR A 94 -18.99 17.83 2.06
CA TYR A 94 -19.53 16.68 2.78
C TYR A 94 -19.70 16.99 4.26
N ASP A 95 -20.91 16.83 4.79
CA ASP A 95 -21.25 17.02 6.21
C ASP A 95 -21.38 15.66 6.89
N VAL A 96 -20.35 15.25 7.64
CA VAL A 96 -20.28 13.95 8.31
C VAL A 96 -20.61 14.11 9.80
N ASP A 97 -21.70 13.51 10.28
CA ASP A 97 -22.11 13.59 11.68
C ASP A 97 -21.06 13.00 12.63
N SER A 98 -20.56 11.82 12.30
CA SER A 98 -19.55 11.14 13.12
C SER A 98 -18.48 10.43 12.28
N VAL A 99 -17.21 10.52 12.72
CA VAL A 99 -16.13 9.66 12.25
C VAL A 99 -15.76 8.72 13.39
N ASN A 100 -16.03 7.44 13.21
CA ASN A 100 -15.82 6.41 14.21
C ASN A 100 -14.50 5.70 13.95
N ILE A 101 -13.53 5.88 14.84
CA ILE A 101 -12.22 5.22 14.76
C ILE A 101 -12.23 3.96 15.61
N SER A 102 -11.79 2.85 15.04
CA SER A 102 -11.70 1.56 15.70
C SER A 102 -10.39 0.84 15.38
N VAL A 103 -9.89 0.05 16.33
CA VAL A 103 -8.77 -0.87 16.10
C VAL A 103 -9.31 -2.29 16.09
N GLY A 104 -9.04 -3.03 15.02
CA GLY A 104 -9.44 -4.44 14.93
C GLY A 104 -8.73 -5.32 15.95
N THR A 105 -9.32 -6.45 16.26
CA THR A 105 -8.70 -7.44 17.16
C THR A 105 -7.57 -8.22 16.48
N THR A 106 -7.65 -8.39 15.16
CA THR A 106 -6.64 -8.99 14.30
C THR A 106 -6.62 -8.26 12.95
N TYR A 107 -5.63 -8.54 12.12
CA TYR A 107 -5.54 -8.03 10.75
C TYR A 107 -6.70 -8.52 9.90
N GLU A 108 -7.01 -9.81 10.01
CA GLU A 108 -8.10 -10.46 9.29
C GLU A 108 -9.47 -9.85 9.67
N ALA A 109 -9.67 -9.52 10.96
CA ALA A 109 -10.92 -8.89 11.41
C ALA A 109 -11.17 -7.53 10.73
N VAL A 110 -10.11 -6.78 10.39
CA VAL A 110 -10.25 -5.52 9.65
C VAL A 110 -10.59 -5.80 8.18
N GLY A 111 -9.92 -6.78 7.55
CA GLY A 111 -10.24 -7.23 6.19
C GLY A 111 -11.68 -7.74 6.06
N GLU A 112 -12.16 -8.52 7.03
CA GLU A 112 -13.55 -8.99 7.11
C GLU A 112 -14.53 -7.82 7.27
N ALA A 113 -14.19 -6.82 8.10
CA ALA A 113 -15.03 -5.64 8.32
C ALA A 113 -15.18 -4.79 7.05
N LEU A 114 -14.09 -4.62 6.28
CA LEU A 114 -14.12 -3.97 4.97
C LEU A 114 -14.98 -4.77 3.98
N SER A 115 -14.78 -6.08 3.87
CA SER A 115 -15.55 -6.93 2.96
C SER A 115 -17.05 -6.95 3.29
N ALA A 116 -17.39 -6.85 4.56
CA ALA A 116 -18.78 -6.82 5.02
C ALA A 116 -19.43 -5.42 4.96
N GLY A 117 -18.67 -4.35 4.71
CA GLY A 117 -19.16 -2.96 4.72
C GLY A 117 -19.45 -2.40 6.13
N THR A 118 -18.92 -3.04 7.17
CA THR A 118 -19.01 -2.52 8.56
C THR A 118 -17.86 -1.55 8.88
N ALA A 119 -16.74 -1.66 8.18
CA ALA A 119 -15.75 -0.61 8.04
C ALA A 119 -15.90 0.01 6.65
N ASP A 120 -15.95 1.32 6.57
CA ASP A 120 -15.96 2.05 5.30
C ASP A 120 -14.53 2.16 4.75
N VAL A 121 -13.59 2.39 5.64
CA VAL A 121 -12.15 2.57 5.36
C VAL A 121 -11.31 1.77 6.33
N GLY A 122 -10.22 1.19 5.83
CA GLY A 122 -9.26 0.42 6.64
C GLY A 122 -7.82 0.77 6.33
N PHE A 123 -7.03 0.94 7.38
CA PHE A 123 -5.56 1.05 7.28
C PHE A 123 -4.99 -0.35 7.43
N ILE A 124 -4.55 -0.94 6.32
CA ILE A 124 -4.15 -2.35 6.22
C ILE A 124 -2.84 -2.52 5.42
N PRO A 125 -2.03 -3.54 5.71
CA PRO A 125 -0.88 -3.89 4.87
C PRO A 125 -1.30 -4.67 3.63
N GLY A 126 -0.40 -4.73 2.63
CA GLY A 126 -0.62 -5.43 1.38
C GLY A 126 -1.02 -6.90 1.54
N GLY A 127 -0.36 -7.62 2.44
CA GLY A 127 -0.70 -9.03 2.69
C GLY A 127 -2.12 -9.26 3.23
N THR A 128 -2.67 -8.31 4.02
CA THR A 128 -4.07 -8.35 4.42
C THR A 128 -4.98 -7.97 3.25
N TYR A 129 -4.63 -6.94 2.50
CA TYR A 129 -5.40 -6.46 1.37
C TYR A 129 -5.71 -7.58 0.37
N VAL A 130 -4.69 -8.29 -0.11
CA VAL A 130 -4.85 -9.32 -1.15
C VAL A 130 -5.68 -10.53 -0.72
N LEU A 131 -5.87 -10.75 0.59
CA LEU A 131 -6.77 -11.78 1.10
C LEU A 131 -8.26 -11.36 1.05
N TYR A 132 -8.53 -10.05 0.92
CA TYR A 132 -9.87 -9.46 0.99
C TYR A 132 -10.17 -8.52 -0.19
N ASP A 133 -9.36 -8.53 -1.25
CA ASP A 133 -9.47 -7.62 -2.40
C ASP A 133 -10.75 -7.80 -3.24
N ASP A 134 -11.42 -8.93 -3.12
CA ASP A 134 -12.79 -9.10 -3.63
C ASP A 134 -13.78 -8.11 -2.99
N GLY A 135 -13.60 -7.78 -1.71
CA GLY A 135 -14.50 -6.95 -0.90
C GLY A 135 -14.00 -5.52 -0.62
N CYS A 136 -12.75 -5.22 -0.92
CA CYS A 136 -12.17 -3.89 -0.73
C CYS A 136 -11.26 -3.50 -1.90
N ASP A 137 -10.89 -2.20 -1.97
CA ASP A 137 -9.97 -1.69 -2.98
C ASP A 137 -9.15 -0.54 -2.41
N VAL A 138 -8.07 -0.17 -3.09
CA VAL A 138 -7.09 0.83 -2.63
C VAL A 138 -7.60 2.24 -2.90
N ILE A 139 -7.46 3.14 -1.92
CA ILE A 139 -7.55 4.59 -2.14
C ILE A 139 -6.14 5.17 -2.21
N LEU A 140 -5.37 5.00 -1.13
CA LEU A 140 -4.06 5.60 -0.97
C LEU A 140 -3.03 4.57 -0.54
N THR A 141 -1.79 4.75 -1.00
CA THR A 141 -0.63 4.04 -0.48
C THR A 141 0.16 4.98 0.45
N ALA A 142 0.51 4.49 1.62
CA ALA A 142 1.34 5.23 2.57
C ALA A 142 2.74 5.46 2.01
N THR A 143 3.34 6.61 2.35
CA THR A 143 4.71 6.93 1.99
C THR A 143 5.63 6.87 3.19
N ARG A 144 6.91 6.63 2.91
CA ARG A 144 8.03 6.72 3.86
C ARG A 144 9.14 7.54 3.23
N ASP A 145 10.14 7.92 4.02
CA ASP A 145 11.36 8.50 3.45
C ASP A 145 11.96 7.56 2.43
N GLY A 146 12.23 8.06 1.23
CA GLY A 146 12.89 7.29 0.19
C GLY A 146 14.39 7.16 0.43
N LEU A 147 15.05 6.46 -0.47
CA LEU A 147 16.50 6.34 -0.49
C LEU A 147 17.09 7.09 -1.70
N ASN A 148 18.37 7.43 -1.61
CA ASN A 148 19.13 7.95 -2.74
C ASN A 148 19.39 6.89 -3.84
N LYS A 149 19.04 5.63 -3.58
CA LYS A 149 19.17 4.49 -4.50
C LYS A 149 17.86 3.70 -4.52
N ASP A 150 17.34 3.44 -5.73
CA ASP A 150 16.16 2.58 -5.98
C ASP A 150 16.31 1.83 -7.32
N SER A 151 17.47 1.19 -7.53
CA SER A 151 17.73 0.37 -8.72
C SER A 151 17.37 -1.08 -8.48
N ASP A 152 16.90 -1.79 -9.51
CA ASP A 152 16.73 -3.23 -9.57
C ASP A 152 18.04 -3.98 -9.88
N ASN A 153 19.05 -3.25 -10.35
CA ASN A 153 20.38 -3.80 -10.57
C ASN A 153 21.23 -3.75 -9.29
N PRO A 154 21.67 -4.89 -8.74
CA PRO A 154 22.44 -4.92 -7.50
C PRO A 154 23.78 -4.17 -7.59
N ALA A 155 24.43 -4.10 -8.76
CA ALA A 155 25.68 -3.40 -8.93
C ALA A 155 25.58 -1.87 -8.65
N ASP A 156 24.41 -1.27 -8.89
CA ASP A 156 24.18 0.15 -8.62
C ASP A 156 24.19 0.50 -7.13
N TRP A 157 24.02 -0.50 -6.28
CA TRP A 157 24.11 -0.38 -4.82
C TRP A 157 25.56 -0.50 -4.31
N ASN A 158 26.49 -0.92 -5.17
CA ASN A 158 27.88 -1.22 -4.86
C ASN A 158 28.87 -0.18 -5.43
N ASP A 159 28.42 1.04 -5.65
CA ASP A 159 29.22 2.15 -6.21
C ASP A 159 30.24 2.76 -5.22
N GLY A 160 30.36 2.18 -4.03
CA GLY A 160 31.25 2.66 -2.96
C GLY A 160 30.72 3.89 -2.23
N GLN A 161 29.49 4.34 -2.54
CA GLN A 161 28.84 5.42 -1.81
C GLN A 161 27.82 4.90 -0.82
N PRO A 162 27.64 5.57 0.34
CA PRO A 162 26.63 5.19 1.31
C PRO A 162 25.20 5.21 0.69
N THR A 163 24.35 4.32 1.19
CA THR A 163 22.91 4.44 1.00
C THR A 163 22.40 5.43 2.04
N GLU A 164 21.73 6.48 1.61
CA GLU A 164 21.25 7.57 2.47
C GLU A 164 19.75 7.79 2.27
N ALA A 165 19.07 8.31 3.27
CA ALA A 165 17.71 8.78 3.14
C ALA A 165 17.67 9.95 2.14
N SER A 166 16.62 10.00 1.32
CA SER A 166 16.35 11.13 0.43
C SER A 166 15.24 12.00 1.02
N ASP A 167 15.15 13.23 0.52
CA ASP A 167 14.05 14.16 0.82
C ASP A 167 12.75 13.86 0.04
N LYS A 168 12.75 12.79 -0.76
CA LYS A 168 11.58 12.35 -1.51
C LYS A 168 10.88 11.25 -0.75
N GLN A 169 9.57 11.34 -0.71
CA GLN A 169 8.73 10.26 -0.21
C GLN A 169 8.69 9.10 -1.21
N ALA A 170 8.51 7.89 -0.71
CA ALA A 170 8.41 6.67 -1.52
C ALA A 170 7.23 5.81 -1.05
N VAL A 171 6.43 5.34 -2.00
CA VAL A 171 5.29 4.41 -1.78
C VAL A 171 5.74 2.96 -1.64
N SER A 172 7.01 2.67 -1.95
CA SER A 172 7.57 1.31 -1.97
C SER A 172 9.03 1.31 -1.55
N TYR A 173 9.51 0.13 -1.22
CA TYR A 173 10.92 -0.14 -0.95
C TYR A 173 11.31 -1.47 -1.61
N ARG A 174 12.60 -1.83 -1.57
CA ARG A 174 13.10 -3.11 -2.06
C ARG A 174 13.74 -3.90 -0.94
N ALA A 175 13.65 -5.22 -1.01
CA ALA A 175 14.52 -6.07 -0.22
C ALA A 175 15.84 -6.28 -0.95
N LEU A 176 16.90 -6.34 -0.18
CA LEU A 176 18.27 -6.53 -0.66
C LEU A 176 18.85 -7.83 -0.14
N PHE A 177 19.58 -8.51 -0.99
CA PHE A 177 20.45 -9.61 -0.62
C PHE A 177 21.85 -9.02 -0.38
N ILE A 178 22.27 -8.99 0.86
CA ILE A 178 23.47 -8.29 1.31
C ILE A 178 24.54 -9.33 1.66
N ALA A 179 25.57 -9.41 0.85
CA ALA A 179 26.78 -10.22 1.12
C ALA A 179 27.68 -9.51 2.12
N GLY A 180 28.22 -10.27 3.08
CA GLY A 180 29.02 -9.77 4.17
C GLY A 180 30.53 -9.85 3.95
N PRO A 181 31.34 -9.58 5.01
CA PRO A 181 32.81 -9.57 4.95
C PRO A 181 33.47 -10.97 4.94
N SER A 182 32.71 -12.06 5.00
CA SER A 182 33.26 -13.39 4.88
C SER A 182 33.87 -13.65 3.51
N GLU A 183 34.78 -14.64 3.38
CA GLU A 183 35.39 -14.97 2.10
C GLU A 183 34.32 -15.30 1.04
N LYS A 184 33.33 -16.11 1.41
CA LYS A 184 32.22 -16.45 0.49
C LYS A 184 31.35 -15.25 0.15
N GLY A 185 31.03 -14.39 1.12
CA GLY A 185 30.25 -13.16 0.87
C GLY A 185 30.96 -12.24 -0.11
N GLN A 186 32.28 -12.04 0.05
CA GLN A 186 33.06 -11.20 -0.88
C GLN A 186 33.18 -11.83 -2.27
N GLU A 187 33.33 -13.18 -2.38
CA GLU A 187 33.28 -13.88 -3.67
C GLU A 187 31.98 -13.60 -4.43
N LEU A 188 30.84 -13.67 -3.75
CA LEU A 188 29.54 -13.40 -4.36
C LEU A 188 29.40 -11.93 -4.80
N ALA A 189 29.85 -11.00 -3.95
CA ALA A 189 29.83 -9.57 -4.30
C ALA A 189 30.75 -9.25 -5.49
N ASP A 190 31.95 -9.85 -5.56
CA ASP A 190 32.89 -9.66 -6.65
C ASP A 190 32.33 -10.18 -7.98
N LYS A 191 31.65 -11.34 -7.99
CA LYS A 191 30.98 -11.85 -9.19
C LYS A 191 29.94 -10.84 -9.71
N VAL A 192 29.06 -10.36 -8.85
CA VAL A 192 28.04 -9.37 -9.22
C VAL A 192 28.67 -8.07 -9.73
N ASN A 193 29.70 -7.58 -9.04
CA ASN A 193 30.40 -6.34 -9.43
C ASN A 193 31.17 -6.50 -10.75
N SER A 194 31.59 -7.71 -11.12
CA SER A 194 32.20 -8.00 -12.43
C SER A 194 31.17 -8.19 -13.55
N GLY A 195 29.89 -8.22 -13.23
CA GLY A 195 28.79 -8.47 -14.17
C GLY A 195 28.54 -9.94 -14.44
N GLU A 196 29.05 -10.84 -13.58
CA GLU A 196 28.76 -12.27 -13.65
C GLU A 196 27.40 -12.55 -12.98
N GLU A 197 26.62 -13.43 -13.59
CA GLU A 197 25.37 -13.93 -12.98
C GLU A 197 25.69 -14.99 -11.94
N LEU A 198 25.05 -14.87 -10.76
CA LEU A 198 25.14 -15.89 -9.73
C LEU A 198 24.33 -17.12 -10.14
N THR A 199 24.90 -18.29 -9.90
CA THR A 199 24.21 -19.56 -10.07
C THR A 199 23.50 -19.96 -8.77
N TRP A 200 22.54 -20.90 -8.85
CA TRP A 200 21.95 -21.47 -7.64
C TRP A 200 23.00 -22.10 -6.72
N ASP A 201 24.02 -22.76 -7.27
CA ASP A 201 25.07 -23.41 -6.48
C ASP A 201 25.91 -22.36 -5.73
N ASP A 202 26.21 -21.20 -6.33
CA ASP A 202 26.87 -20.09 -5.65
C ASP A 202 26.11 -19.65 -4.40
N LEU A 203 24.77 -19.51 -4.52
CA LEU A 203 23.89 -19.08 -3.45
C LEU A 203 23.65 -20.17 -2.40
N ASN A 204 23.51 -21.43 -2.84
CA ASN A 204 23.23 -22.56 -1.98
C ASN A 204 24.41 -22.98 -1.12
N ASP A 205 25.64 -22.68 -1.56
CA ASP A 205 26.87 -22.93 -0.78
C ASP A 205 27.08 -21.91 0.34
N ALA A 206 26.44 -20.73 0.24
CA ALA A 206 26.53 -19.67 1.24
C ALA A 206 25.65 -19.95 2.47
N THR A 207 26.07 -19.40 3.61
CA THR A 207 25.25 -19.37 4.84
C THR A 207 24.43 -18.09 4.88
N TRP A 208 23.13 -18.23 5.08
CA TRP A 208 22.16 -17.13 5.01
C TRP A 208 21.57 -16.80 6.38
N ALA A 209 21.51 -15.53 6.71
CA ALA A 209 20.68 -15.01 7.81
C ALA A 209 19.37 -14.47 7.21
N VAL A 210 18.25 -15.10 7.56
CA VAL A 210 16.91 -14.79 7.07
C VAL A 210 15.99 -14.47 8.24
N MET A 211 14.85 -13.83 7.97
CA MET A 211 13.79 -13.64 8.96
C MET A 211 12.79 -14.80 8.91
N GLY A 212 11.84 -14.79 9.82
CA GLY A 212 10.72 -15.75 9.79
C GLY A 212 9.85 -15.61 8.54
N PRO A 213 9.07 -16.65 8.18
CA PRO A 213 8.36 -16.78 6.91
C PRO A 213 7.26 -15.73 6.67
N THR A 214 6.87 -14.97 7.68
CA THR A 214 5.88 -13.87 7.55
C THR A 214 6.52 -12.51 7.26
N SER A 215 7.86 -12.45 7.17
CA SER A 215 8.56 -11.18 6.90
C SER A 215 8.60 -10.89 5.40
N ALA A 216 7.97 -9.80 4.95
CA ALA A 216 7.96 -9.40 3.56
C ALA A 216 9.39 -9.30 2.99
N SER A 217 10.23 -8.40 3.53
CA SER A 217 11.58 -8.16 3.01
C SER A 217 12.66 -9.10 3.53
N GLY A 218 12.37 -9.89 4.56
CA GLY A 218 13.34 -10.83 5.15
C GLY A 218 13.14 -12.27 4.72
N TYR A 219 12.04 -12.59 4.02
CA TYR A 219 11.73 -13.96 3.61
C TYR A 219 10.88 -14.03 2.34
N ILE A 220 9.69 -13.38 2.31
CA ILE A 220 8.67 -13.60 1.27
C ILE A 220 9.20 -13.13 -0.09
N TYR A 221 9.44 -11.83 -0.26
CA TYR A 221 9.94 -11.28 -1.53
C TYR A 221 11.32 -11.82 -1.94
N PRO A 222 12.28 -12.05 -1.02
CA PRO A 222 13.47 -12.81 -1.34
C PRO A 222 13.19 -14.23 -1.85
N SER A 223 12.18 -14.93 -1.31
CA SER A 223 11.80 -16.25 -1.82
C SER A 223 11.18 -16.17 -3.21
N LEU A 224 10.34 -15.15 -3.49
CA LEU A 224 9.80 -14.86 -4.83
C LEU A 224 10.93 -14.66 -5.83
N TRP A 225 11.86 -13.75 -5.54
CA TRP A 225 12.99 -13.44 -6.41
C TRP A 225 13.85 -14.69 -6.71
N LEU A 226 14.12 -15.52 -5.68
CA LEU A 226 14.84 -16.78 -5.87
C LEU A 226 14.04 -17.78 -6.72
N ASN A 227 12.69 -17.82 -6.51
CA ASN A 227 11.83 -18.74 -7.27
C ASN A 227 11.73 -18.33 -8.74
N GLU A 228 11.61 -17.05 -9.02
CA GLU A 228 11.59 -16.54 -10.39
C GLU A 228 12.88 -16.88 -11.15
N LYS A 229 14.04 -16.66 -10.52
CA LYS A 229 15.33 -16.86 -11.17
C LYS A 229 15.78 -18.31 -11.24
N TYR A 230 15.48 -19.11 -10.22
CA TYR A 230 16.06 -20.46 -10.04
C TYR A 230 15.00 -21.56 -9.85
N GLY A 231 13.71 -21.22 -9.79
CA GLY A 231 12.62 -22.16 -9.50
C GLY A 231 12.68 -22.73 -8.06
N LYS A 232 13.27 -21.98 -7.12
CA LYS A 232 13.53 -22.40 -5.74
C LYS A 232 13.47 -21.19 -4.82
N GLY A 233 12.95 -21.35 -3.60
CA GLY A 233 12.88 -20.30 -2.59
C GLY A 233 13.90 -20.45 -1.48
N ILE A 234 13.83 -19.59 -0.46
CA ILE A 234 14.69 -19.64 0.75
C ILE A 234 14.62 -21.00 1.42
N SER A 235 13.46 -21.64 1.47
CA SER A 235 13.29 -22.99 2.06
C SER A 235 14.12 -24.08 1.38
N ASN A 236 14.63 -23.86 0.19
CA ASN A 236 15.48 -24.78 -0.56
C ASN A 236 16.98 -24.55 -0.33
N LEU A 237 17.38 -23.45 0.34
CA LEU A 237 18.77 -23.18 0.68
C LEU A 237 19.27 -24.15 1.73
N ALA A 238 20.47 -24.72 1.52
CA ALA A 238 21.05 -25.72 2.41
C ALA A 238 21.41 -25.15 3.79
N ASN A 239 21.76 -23.87 3.87
CA ASN A 239 22.33 -23.24 5.06
C ASN A 239 21.60 -21.92 5.41
N ALA A 240 20.27 -21.92 5.37
CA ALA A 240 19.47 -20.77 5.84
C ALA A 240 19.25 -20.87 7.36
N VAL A 241 19.58 -19.81 8.08
CA VAL A 241 19.41 -19.69 9.53
C VAL A 241 18.47 -18.55 9.84
N GLU A 242 17.34 -18.87 10.47
CA GLU A 242 16.39 -17.87 10.91
C GLU A 242 16.97 -17.02 12.05
N SER A 243 16.71 -15.73 11.98
CA SER A 243 17.05 -14.73 12.99
C SER A 243 15.76 -14.16 13.58
N ASP A 244 15.79 -13.90 14.87
CA ASP A 244 14.67 -13.26 15.60
C ASP A 244 14.55 -11.76 15.32
N SER A 245 15.60 -11.15 14.78
CA SER A 245 15.62 -9.72 14.43
C SER A 245 16.65 -9.41 13.34
N TYR A 246 16.45 -8.29 12.64
CA TYR A 246 17.42 -7.77 11.67
C TYR A 246 18.75 -7.39 12.32
N THR A 247 18.75 -6.96 13.57
CA THR A 247 19.99 -6.69 14.32
C THR A 247 20.79 -7.96 14.59
N THR A 248 20.11 -9.08 14.87
CA THR A 248 20.76 -10.41 14.97
C THR A 248 21.34 -10.82 13.61
N SER A 249 20.62 -10.59 12.49
CA SER A 249 21.14 -10.87 11.16
C SER A 249 22.38 -10.04 10.83
N LEU A 250 22.38 -8.73 11.18
CA LEU A 250 23.53 -7.85 11.01
C LEU A 250 24.74 -8.32 11.82
N ALA A 251 24.55 -8.73 13.07
CA ALA A 251 25.63 -9.25 13.90
C ALA A 251 26.25 -10.55 13.34
N ARG A 252 25.40 -11.46 12.81
CA ARG A 252 25.86 -12.67 12.12
C ARG A 252 26.63 -12.35 10.85
N LEU A 253 26.14 -11.37 10.07
CA LEU A 253 26.81 -10.93 8.85
C LEU A 253 28.18 -10.32 9.15
N ALA A 254 28.23 -9.36 10.08
CA ALA A 254 29.47 -8.66 10.44
C ALA A 254 30.54 -9.60 11.01
N SER A 255 30.13 -10.61 11.78
CA SER A 255 31.03 -11.61 12.36
C SER A 255 31.45 -12.74 11.39
N GLY A 256 30.89 -12.78 10.18
CA GLY A 256 31.10 -13.83 9.21
C GLY A 256 30.45 -15.19 9.59
N GLN A 257 29.48 -15.18 10.51
CA GLN A 257 28.64 -16.35 10.80
C GLN A 257 27.58 -16.57 9.73
N ALA A 258 27.22 -15.51 8.99
CA ALA A 258 26.46 -15.57 7.77
C ALA A 258 27.24 -14.90 6.63
N ASP A 259 27.17 -15.48 5.45
CA ASP A 259 27.77 -14.93 4.24
C ASP A 259 26.86 -13.92 3.60
N VAL A 260 25.56 -14.15 3.70
CA VAL A 260 24.49 -13.32 3.11
C VAL A 260 23.39 -13.08 4.13
N MET A 261 22.81 -11.91 4.13
CA MET A 261 21.53 -11.64 4.79
C MET A 261 20.52 -11.03 3.80
N VAL A 262 19.23 -11.19 4.08
CA VAL A 262 18.14 -10.51 3.35
C VAL A 262 17.44 -9.51 4.25
N SER A 263 17.15 -8.33 3.72
CA SER A 263 16.54 -7.25 4.50
C SER A 263 16.00 -6.14 3.62
N TYR A 264 15.19 -5.26 4.20
CA TYR A 264 14.77 -4.02 3.56
C TYR A 264 15.96 -3.07 3.29
N GLY A 265 15.90 -2.33 2.18
CA GLY A 265 17.02 -1.51 1.70
C GLY A 265 17.50 -0.44 2.70
N HIS A 266 16.59 0.15 3.48
CA HIS A 266 16.91 1.17 4.49
C HIS A 266 17.79 0.66 5.65
N ILE A 267 18.01 -0.65 5.77
CA ILE A 267 18.87 -1.21 6.81
C ILE A 267 20.29 -0.66 6.71
N ARG A 268 20.78 -0.43 5.48
CA ARG A 268 22.12 0.10 5.23
C ARG A 268 22.28 1.56 5.69
N THR A 269 21.20 2.34 5.63
CA THR A 269 21.16 3.71 6.16
C THR A 269 21.03 3.71 7.67
N LYS A 270 20.07 2.92 8.17
CA LYS A 270 19.70 2.93 9.60
C LYS A 270 20.84 2.45 10.49
N TYR A 271 21.55 1.41 10.09
CA TYR A 271 22.56 0.76 10.94
C TYR A 271 24.01 0.94 10.48
N ALA A 272 24.27 1.73 9.43
CA ALA A 272 25.63 2.08 9.03
C ALA A 272 26.44 2.75 10.16
N PRO A 273 25.85 3.68 10.97
CA PRO A 273 26.56 4.29 12.09
C PRO A 273 26.98 3.28 13.17
N GLU A 274 26.18 2.24 13.38
CA GLU A 274 26.37 1.24 14.44
C GLU A 274 27.18 0.01 13.97
N TRP A 275 27.47 -0.06 12.66
CA TRP A 275 28.09 -1.24 12.05
C TRP A 275 29.41 -1.63 12.71
N LYS A 276 30.30 -0.66 12.97
CA LYS A 276 31.60 -0.92 13.60
C LYS A 276 31.48 -1.09 15.11
N GLU A 277 30.73 -0.26 15.78
CA GLU A 277 30.72 -0.19 17.24
C GLU A 277 29.84 -1.28 17.87
N THR A 278 28.72 -1.60 17.24
CA THR A 278 27.72 -2.51 17.80
C THR A 278 27.80 -3.90 17.17
N PHE A 279 27.96 -3.99 15.84
CA PHE A 279 27.93 -5.28 15.13
C PHE A 279 29.31 -5.90 14.89
N GLY A 280 30.38 -5.15 15.09
CA GLY A 280 31.77 -5.66 15.03
C GLY A 280 32.39 -5.56 13.64
N GLY A 281 31.86 -4.73 12.76
CA GLY A 281 32.48 -4.42 11.48
C GLY A 281 33.87 -3.79 11.68
N THR A 282 34.81 -4.10 10.81
CA THR A 282 36.21 -3.61 10.88
C THR A 282 36.45 -2.35 10.04
N ASP A 283 35.54 -2.07 9.11
CA ASP A 283 35.52 -0.87 8.24
C ASP A 283 34.08 -0.37 8.11
N ASP A 284 33.85 0.67 7.31
CA ASP A 284 32.50 1.16 7.06
C ASP A 284 31.65 0.08 6.35
N MET A 285 30.35 0.04 6.64
CA MET A 285 29.44 -0.98 6.13
C MET A 285 29.48 -1.06 4.60
N VAL A 286 29.55 0.08 3.91
CA VAL A 286 29.60 0.16 2.45
C VAL A 286 30.85 -0.52 1.87
N ASN A 287 31.97 -0.54 2.61
CA ASN A 287 33.22 -1.16 2.17
C ASN A 287 33.28 -2.66 2.48
N GLN A 288 32.47 -3.12 3.42
CA GLN A 288 32.49 -4.51 3.88
C GLN A 288 31.33 -5.35 3.38
N THR A 289 30.33 -4.70 2.76
CA THR A 289 29.13 -5.39 2.27
C THR A 289 28.89 -5.09 0.81
N GLY A 290 28.38 -6.08 0.07
CA GLY A 290 27.93 -5.92 -1.30
C GLY A 290 26.48 -6.37 -1.47
N VAL A 291 25.70 -5.65 -2.29
CA VAL A 291 24.37 -6.10 -2.69
C VAL A 291 24.53 -7.09 -3.83
N ILE A 292 23.98 -8.28 -3.70
CA ILE A 292 24.10 -9.37 -4.69
C ILE A 292 22.76 -9.73 -5.34
N GLY A 293 21.68 -9.15 -4.86
CA GLY A 293 20.33 -9.28 -5.42
C GLY A 293 19.41 -8.20 -4.87
N VAL A 294 18.43 -7.85 -5.67
CA VAL A 294 17.42 -6.84 -5.35
C VAL A 294 16.07 -7.38 -5.79
N THR A 295 15.08 -7.33 -4.91
CA THR A 295 13.71 -7.78 -5.24
C THR A 295 12.96 -6.72 -6.04
N ASP A 296 11.81 -7.10 -6.55
CA ASP A 296 10.80 -6.15 -6.98
C ASP A 296 10.36 -5.25 -5.83
N LYS A 297 9.59 -4.22 -6.16
CA LYS A 297 9.09 -3.26 -5.19
C LYS A 297 8.11 -3.93 -4.23
N ILE A 298 8.30 -3.63 -2.95
CA ILE A 298 7.38 -3.97 -1.87
C ILE A 298 6.65 -2.68 -1.53
N TYR A 299 5.36 -2.63 -1.82
CA TYR A 299 4.57 -1.44 -1.54
C TYR A 299 4.24 -1.32 -0.06
N ASN A 300 4.17 -0.08 0.42
CA ASN A 300 3.83 0.20 1.81
C ASN A 300 2.35 -0.13 2.09
N ASP A 301 1.99 -0.06 3.36
CA ASP A 301 0.60 -0.19 3.80
C ASP A 301 -0.30 0.81 3.07
N MET A 302 -1.59 0.52 3.02
CA MET A 302 -2.56 1.32 2.29
C MET A 302 -3.71 1.80 3.17
N ILE A 303 -4.44 2.77 2.64
CA ILE A 303 -5.81 3.08 3.03
C ILE A 303 -6.70 2.42 1.97
N ALA A 304 -7.43 1.38 2.39
CA ALA A 304 -8.38 0.67 1.54
C ALA A 304 -9.82 1.10 1.86
N TYR A 305 -10.72 1.04 0.88
CA TYR A 305 -12.15 1.26 1.06
C TYR A 305 -12.95 -0.01 0.83
N SER A 306 -14.11 -0.10 1.45
CA SER A 306 -15.05 -1.21 1.27
C SER A 306 -15.83 -1.07 -0.04
N LYS A 307 -15.79 -2.11 -0.89
CA LYS A 307 -16.62 -2.20 -2.11
C LYS A 307 -18.11 -2.44 -1.81
N THR A 308 -18.45 -2.76 -0.56
CA THR A 308 -19.82 -3.05 -0.13
C THR A 308 -20.44 -1.95 0.74
N SER A 309 -19.66 -1.01 1.23
CA SER A 309 -20.15 0.18 1.94
C SER A 309 -20.93 1.08 1.00
N GLU A 310 -22.11 1.54 1.43
CA GLU A 310 -22.99 2.41 0.63
C GLU A 310 -22.33 3.77 0.36
N VAL A 311 -21.68 4.35 1.35
CA VAL A 311 -21.03 5.66 1.22
C VAL A 311 -19.82 5.59 0.29
N MET A 312 -19.15 4.45 0.19
CA MET A 312 -18.00 4.23 -0.69
C MET A 312 -18.38 3.91 -2.15
N GLN A 313 -19.67 3.81 -2.50
CA GLN A 313 -20.09 3.71 -3.90
C GLN A 313 -19.97 5.04 -4.65
N ASP A 314 -19.98 6.17 -3.93
CA ASP A 314 -19.78 7.50 -4.49
C ASP A 314 -18.29 7.75 -4.77
N GLU A 315 -17.95 7.89 -6.06
CA GLU A 315 -16.57 8.13 -6.51
C GLU A 315 -16.07 9.51 -6.10
N ASP A 316 -16.95 10.53 -6.16
CA ASP A 316 -16.60 11.89 -5.74
C ASP A 316 -16.30 11.95 -4.24
N PHE A 317 -17.04 11.17 -3.43
CA PHE A 317 -16.74 11.05 -2.01
C PHE A 317 -15.40 10.33 -1.75
N ARG A 318 -15.11 9.24 -2.47
CA ARG A 318 -13.81 8.56 -2.34
C ARG A 318 -12.64 9.47 -2.70
N GLN A 319 -12.82 10.29 -3.76
CA GLN A 319 -11.82 11.29 -4.12
C GLN A 319 -11.64 12.33 -3.01
N ALA A 320 -12.74 12.91 -2.51
CA ALA A 320 -12.70 13.90 -1.43
C ALA A 320 -12.06 13.33 -0.15
N LEU A 321 -12.34 12.07 0.17
CA LEU A 321 -11.76 11.37 1.32
C LEU A 321 -10.25 11.15 1.16
N GLY A 322 -9.82 10.72 -0.02
CA GLY A 322 -8.40 10.58 -0.35
C GLY A 322 -7.65 11.90 -0.26
N ASP A 323 -8.19 12.96 -0.86
CA ASP A 323 -7.63 14.31 -0.77
C ASP A 323 -7.56 14.80 0.68
N SER A 324 -8.58 14.52 1.50
CA SER A 324 -8.59 14.86 2.93
C SER A 324 -7.48 14.16 3.70
N PHE A 325 -7.25 12.87 3.48
CA PHE A 325 -6.15 12.15 4.14
C PHE A 325 -4.78 12.68 3.72
N ILE A 326 -4.59 13.00 2.44
CA ILE A 326 -3.34 13.58 1.92
C ILE A 326 -3.10 14.96 2.56
N GLU A 327 -4.13 15.82 2.61
CA GLU A 327 -4.00 17.16 3.18
C GLU A 327 -3.72 17.10 4.69
N ILE A 328 -4.45 16.27 5.44
CA ILE A 328 -4.21 16.05 6.87
C ILE A 328 -2.78 15.59 7.09
N ALA A 329 -2.28 14.61 6.34
CA ALA A 329 -0.92 14.09 6.48
C ALA A 329 0.18 15.14 6.21
N ASN A 330 -0.14 16.24 5.53
CA ASN A 330 0.78 17.35 5.29
C ASN A 330 0.82 18.36 6.44
N THR A 331 -0.15 18.33 7.36
CA THR A 331 -0.17 19.18 8.56
C THR A 331 0.79 18.65 9.65
N ASP A 332 1.21 19.49 10.59
CA ASP A 332 2.05 19.04 11.71
C ASP A 332 1.31 18.02 12.59
N GLU A 333 0.01 18.24 12.86
CA GLU A 333 -0.83 17.34 13.65
C GLU A 333 -1.05 16.00 12.95
N GLY A 334 -1.31 16.02 11.63
CA GLY A 334 -1.46 14.80 10.84
C GLY A 334 -0.17 14.00 10.78
N LYS A 335 0.99 14.63 10.65
CA LYS A 335 2.31 13.95 10.71
C LYS A 335 2.53 13.25 12.05
N ASP A 336 2.13 13.87 13.14
CA ASP A 336 2.22 13.25 14.47
C ASP A 336 1.33 11.99 14.53
N ILE A 337 0.10 12.04 13.96
CA ILE A 337 -0.82 10.91 13.91
C ILE A 337 -0.22 9.75 13.12
N ILE A 338 0.23 9.99 11.87
CA ILE A 338 0.71 8.91 11.00
C ILE A 338 2.10 8.39 11.36
N SER A 339 2.87 9.16 12.15
CA SER A 339 4.20 8.76 12.62
C SER A 339 4.17 7.50 13.49
N VAL A 340 3.05 7.22 14.17
CA VAL A 340 2.84 5.99 14.93
C VAL A 340 2.99 4.74 14.04
N PHE A 341 2.66 4.86 12.74
CA PHE A 341 2.81 3.80 11.75
C PHE A 341 4.14 3.89 10.98
N SER A 342 5.05 4.80 11.37
CA SER A 342 6.29 5.11 10.64
C SER A 342 6.02 5.58 9.20
N GLN A 343 4.92 6.27 8.98
CA GLN A 343 4.53 6.86 7.70
C GLN A 343 4.84 8.36 7.71
N VAL A 344 5.01 8.95 6.54
CA VAL A 344 5.32 10.38 6.37
C VAL A 344 4.32 11.10 5.47
N GLY A 345 3.41 10.39 4.83
CA GLY A 345 2.38 10.92 3.96
C GLY A 345 1.63 9.82 3.20
N TYR A 346 0.88 10.22 2.18
CA TYR A 346 0.11 9.34 1.31
C TYR A 346 0.20 9.81 -0.14
N GLU A 347 0.11 8.84 -1.07
CA GLU A 347 -0.11 9.06 -2.49
C GLU A 347 -1.29 8.20 -2.97
N TRP A 348 -1.92 8.57 -4.08
CA TRP A 348 -2.97 7.76 -4.70
C TRP A 348 -2.45 6.37 -4.99
N GLY A 349 -3.21 5.36 -4.56
CA GLY A 349 -2.85 3.96 -4.71
C GLY A 349 -3.39 3.36 -6.01
N ASP A 350 -2.84 2.20 -6.37
CA ASP A 350 -3.29 1.39 -7.50
C ASP A 350 -3.28 -0.09 -7.08
N ASP A 351 -4.34 -0.82 -7.39
CA ASP A 351 -4.50 -2.23 -7.05
C ASP A 351 -3.34 -3.09 -7.59
N SER A 352 -2.87 -2.80 -8.81
CA SER A 352 -1.76 -3.53 -9.43
C SER A 352 -0.43 -3.41 -8.68
N ASN A 353 -0.28 -2.41 -7.80
CA ASN A 353 0.90 -2.27 -6.94
C ASN A 353 1.07 -3.47 -5.98
N TYR A 354 0.00 -4.22 -5.75
CA TYR A 354 -0.02 -5.34 -4.80
C TYR A 354 -0.03 -6.72 -5.48
N ASP A 355 0.24 -6.78 -6.80
CA ASP A 355 0.37 -8.06 -7.51
C ASP A 355 1.48 -8.94 -6.92
N GLY A 356 2.59 -8.33 -6.48
CA GLY A 356 3.66 -9.06 -5.78
C GLY A 356 3.21 -9.71 -4.45
N GLU A 357 2.25 -9.09 -3.74
CA GLU A 357 1.66 -9.71 -2.55
C GLU A 357 0.74 -10.87 -2.91
N ARG A 358 0.00 -10.80 -4.05
CA ARG A 358 -0.81 -11.92 -4.56
C ARG A 358 0.08 -13.11 -4.92
N GLU A 359 1.17 -12.88 -5.65
CA GLU A 359 2.14 -13.92 -5.97
C GLU A 359 2.78 -14.54 -4.71
N ALA A 360 3.01 -13.70 -3.69
CA ALA A 360 3.52 -14.16 -2.40
C ALA A 360 2.56 -15.12 -1.70
N GLN A 361 1.26 -14.83 -1.73
CA GLN A 361 0.24 -15.70 -1.13
C GLN A 361 0.12 -17.06 -1.85
N GLU A 362 0.39 -17.12 -3.15
CA GLU A 362 0.38 -18.38 -3.91
C GLU A 362 1.57 -19.31 -3.56
N LEU A 363 2.64 -18.77 -2.98
CA LEU A 363 3.83 -19.53 -2.60
C LEU A 363 3.80 -20.04 -1.15
N LEU A 364 2.91 -19.54 -0.30
CA LEU A 364 2.75 -19.93 1.10
C LEU A 364 1.76 -21.08 1.27
#